data_1bc114cf95e6ae29e6edbda96b962785
#
_entry.id   1bc114cf95e6ae29e6edbda96b962785
#
_cell.length_a   1.000
_cell.length_b   1.000
_cell.length_c   1.000
_cell.angle_alpha   90.00
_cell.angle_beta   90.00
_cell.angle_gamma   90.00
#
_symmetry.space_group_name_H-M   'P 1'
#
loop_
_entity.id
_entity.type
_entity.pdbx_description
1 polymer ?
#
loop_
_entity_poly.entity_id
_entity_poly.type
_entity_poly.pdbx_seq_one_letter_code
_entity_poly.pdbx_strand_id
1 'polypeptide(L)'
;SGYKGERISVDFYKIDLHNVFRLFREISGMNIIVDQAVRGSLTLALNDVPWEFALDVIMNLTGLQKEERFNTLIIYPKNKQFVWPEQAEDNLSFEADIEVVKEEALIISESASLPAEIMQAKELLLKAYKEEQNNNFEGAAALYEEAFKLWPDNARISNKLANLYLGRMNINTKASYFAQKSLAIDPSDTRAALYCAISAANMERTAEALECFAQSISDDPPKKEALISYAAFTENNNRIEQSLKLLDTYGNYYGDNVHTLVSKARIYDKLGDRTKAKEQYRSLLASGLQMRPVLRAYVEGRVTSGN
;
A
#
# COMPACT_ATOMS: atom_id res chain seq x y z
N SER A 1 4.65 25.01 8.91
CA SER A 1 3.69 24.35 8.03
C SER A 1 2.31 24.81 8.41
N GLY A 2 1.67 25.60 7.53
CA GLY A 2 0.33 26.11 7.74
C GLY A 2 -0.72 25.09 7.31
N TYR A 3 -1.86 25.08 7.95
CA TYR A 3 -3.05 24.36 7.54
C TYR A 3 -3.49 24.86 6.15
N LYS A 4 -3.82 23.93 5.24
CA LYS A 4 -4.09 24.24 3.82
C LYS A 4 -5.49 23.80 3.36
N GLY A 5 -6.23 23.11 4.21
CA GLY A 5 -7.54 22.59 3.87
C GLY A 5 -8.64 23.63 3.79
N GLU A 6 -9.80 23.17 3.33
CA GLU A 6 -11.00 24.01 3.19
C GLU A 6 -11.36 24.67 4.53
N ARG A 7 -11.81 25.94 4.46
CA ARG A 7 -12.22 26.70 5.65
C ARG A 7 -13.66 26.36 6.01
N ILE A 8 -13.87 26.11 7.28
CA ILE A 8 -15.18 25.70 7.82
C ILE A 8 -15.63 26.60 8.97
N SER A 9 -16.93 26.66 9.14
CA SER A 9 -17.55 27.24 10.32
C SER A 9 -18.43 26.17 10.97
N VAL A 10 -18.22 25.89 12.25
CA VAL A 10 -18.94 24.86 12.98
C VAL A 10 -19.43 25.42 14.33
N ASP A 11 -20.63 25.04 14.71
CA ASP A 11 -21.23 25.36 16.00
C ASP A 11 -21.79 24.05 16.59
N PHE A 12 -21.06 23.49 17.52
CA PHE A 12 -21.41 22.23 18.21
C PHE A 12 -21.90 22.49 19.60
N TYR A 13 -23.12 22.08 19.90
CA TYR A 13 -23.65 22.12 21.24
C TYR A 13 -23.97 20.71 21.73
N LYS A 14 -23.16 20.21 22.67
CA LYS A 14 -23.30 18.85 23.24
C LYS A 14 -23.42 17.74 22.17
N ILE A 15 -22.70 17.88 21.07
CA ILE A 15 -22.69 16.90 19.97
C ILE A 15 -21.80 15.71 20.37
N ASP A 16 -22.28 14.49 20.13
CA ASP A 16 -21.48 13.26 20.28
C ASP A 16 -20.26 13.26 19.39
N LEU A 17 -19.11 12.82 19.92
CA LEU A 17 -17.81 12.85 19.21
C LEU A 17 -17.82 12.01 17.92
N HIS A 18 -18.52 10.88 17.87
CA HIS A 18 -18.62 10.09 16.65
C HIS A 18 -19.35 10.86 15.53
N ASN A 19 -20.37 11.64 15.88
CA ASN A 19 -21.05 12.51 14.90
C ASN A 19 -20.17 13.66 14.44
N VAL A 20 -19.34 14.21 15.33
CA VAL A 20 -18.34 15.24 14.97
C VAL A 20 -17.36 14.67 13.96
N PHE A 21 -16.78 13.52 14.21
CA PHE A 21 -15.80 12.92 13.30
C PHE A 21 -16.42 12.44 11.98
N ARG A 22 -17.71 12.05 11.98
CA ARG A 22 -18.44 11.78 10.74
C ARG A 22 -18.55 13.02 9.85
N LEU A 23 -18.81 14.19 10.44
CA LEU A 23 -18.82 15.45 9.69
C LEU A 23 -17.44 15.78 9.10
N PHE A 24 -16.37 15.59 9.88
CA PHE A 24 -15.01 15.80 9.37
C PHE A 24 -14.65 14.85 8.23
N ARG A 25 -15.14 13.62 8.22
CA ARG A 25 -15.01 12.70 7.09
C ARG A 25 -15.64 13.27 5.82
N GLU A 26 -16.84 13.83 5.92
CA GLU A 26 -17.55 14.44 4.79
C GLU A 26 -16.81 15.67 4.25
N ILE A 27 -16.28 16.52 5.15
CA ILE A 27 -15.56 17.74 4.78
C ILE A 27 -14.19 17.43 4.16
N SER A 28 -13.41 16.54 4.77
CA SER A 28 -12.04 16.27 4.38
C SER A 28 -11.89 15.32 3.19
N GLY A 29 -12.92 14.51 2.91
CA GLY A 29 -12.83 13.40 1.95
C GLY A 29 -11.90 12.26 2.39
N MET A 30 -11.36 12.31 3.63
CA MET A 30 -10.52 11.28 4.20
C MET A 30 -11.35 10.17 4.85
N ASN A 31 -10.81 8.97 4.89
CA ASN A 31 -11.37 7.93 5.73
C ASN A 31 -11.07 8.24 7.19
N ILE A 32 -12.10 8.32 8.04
CA ILE A 32 -11.92 8.54 9.47
C ILE A 32 -12.44 7.33 10.24
N ILE A 33 -11.54 6.70 10.99
CA ILE A 33 -11.84 5.59 11.90
C ILE A 33 -11.74 6.10 13.33
N VAL A 34 -12.78 5.87 14.09
CA VAL A 34 -12.85 6.30 15.49
C VAL A 34 -12.83 5.06 16.38
N ASP A 35 -11.85 4.99 17.29
CA ASP A 35 -11.75 3.87 18.25
C ASP A 35 -12.97 3.79 19.14
N GLN A 36 -13.43 2.58 19.47
CA GLN A 36 -14.60 2.34 20.32
C GLN A 36 -14.49 2.93 21.73
N ALA A 37 -13.27 3.21 22.20
CA ALA A 37 -13.01 3.85 23.49
C ALA A 37 -13.23 5.37 23.46
N VAL A 38 -13.39 5.99 22.29
CA VAL A 38 -13.73 7.41 22.14
C VAL A 38 -15.18 7.60 22.54
N ARG A 39 -15.41 8.35 23.61
CA ARG A 39 -16.76 8.64 24.13
C ARG A 39 -16.82 10.08 24.60
N GLY A 40 -18.01 10.64 24.60
CA GLY A 40 -18.30 11.97 25.13
C GLY A 40 -18.94 12.88 24.11
N SER A 41 -19.21 14.10 24.55
CA SER A 41 -19.81 15.14 23.72
C SER A 41 -18.95 16.39 23.75
N LEU A 42 -19.06 17.21 22.72
CA LEU A 42 -18.30 18.43 22.51
C LEU A 42 -19.25 19.62 22.39
N THR A 43 -18.88 20.74 23.02
CA THR A 43 -19.48 22.07 22.77
C THR A 43 -18.34 22.97 22.30
N LEU A 44 -18.44 23.47 21.07
CA LEU A 44 -17.39 24.27 20.43
C LEU A 44 -18.00 25.08 19.28
N ALA A 45 -17.68 26.36 19.20
CA ALA A 45 -18.01 27.21 18.07
C ALA A 45 -16.68 27.73 17.44
N LEU A 46 -16.48 27.47 16.16
CA LEU A 46 -15.37 27.99 15.35
C LEU A 46 -15.92 28.63 14.09
N ASN A 47 -15.36 29.75 13.70
CA ASN A 47 -15.81 30.48 12.50
C ASN A 47 -14.62 30.70 11.57
N ASP A 48 -14.80 30.32 10.31
CA ASP A 48 -13.85 30.55 9.21
C ASP A 48 -12.42 30.08 9.51
N VAL A 49 -12.27 28.80 9.90
CA VAL A 49 -10.98 28.16 10.20
C VAL A 49 -10.73 26.98 9.26
N PRO A 50 -9.46 26.65 8.93
CA PRO A 50 -9.14 25.43 8.22
C PRO A 50 -9.63 24.21 8.98
N TRP A 51 -10.18 23.20 8.28
CA TRP A 51 -10.76 22.02 8.95
C TRP A 51 -9.72 21.25 9.76
N GLU A 52 -8.45 21.19 9.33
CA GLU A 52 -7.39 20.52 10.07
C GLU A 52 -7.11 21.21 11.41
N PHE A 53 -7.18 22.55 11.43
CA PHE A 53 -7.04 23.32 12.67
C PHE A 53 -8.21 23.05 13.62
N ALA A 54 -9.44 23.03 13.09
CA ALA A 54 -10.62 22.69 13.88
C ALA A 54 -10.50 21.27 14.48
N LEU A 55 -10.04 20.32 13.70
CA LEU A 55 -9.79 18.96 14.14
C LEU A 55 -8.74 18.92 15.26
N ASP A 56 -7.60 19.60 15.11
CA ASP A 56 -6.56 19.67 16.13
C ASP A 56 -7.03 20.29 17.45
N VAL A 57 -7.88 21.31 17.38
CA VAL A 57 -8.52 21.90 18.56
C VAL A 57 -9.41 20.87 19.27
N ILE A 58 -10.24 20.16 18.53
CA ILE A 58 -11.12 19.10 19.07
C ILE A 58 -10.28 17.99 19.72
N MET A 59 -9.25 17.51 19.06
CA MET A 59 -8.35 16.47 19.56
C MET A 59 -7.72 16.88 20.91
N ASN A 60 -7.27 18.13 21.00
CA ASN A 60 -6.70 18.67 22.26
C ASN A 60 -7.73 18.77 23.38
N LEU A 61 -8.91 19.32 23.09
CA LEU A 61 -9.96 19.50 24.10
C LEU A 61 -10.51 18.18 24.64
N THR A 62 -10.53 17.15 23.80
CA THR A 62 -11.12 15.84 24.15
C THR A 62 -10.10 14.81 24.63
N GLY A 63 -8.80 15.17 24.68
CA GLY A 63 -7.75 14.27 25.11
C GLY A 63 -7.52 13.10 24.14
N LEU A 64 -7.81 13.32 22.86
CA LEU A 64 -7.63 12.36 21.80
C LEU A 64 -6.32 12.60 21.04
N GLN A 65 -5.88 11.61 20.32
CA GLN A 65 -4.79 11.69 19.37
C GLN A 65 -5.18 11.04 18.04
N LYS A 66 -4.48 11.42 16.98
CA LYS A 66 -4.71 10.94 15.64
C LYS A 66 -3.45 10.37 15.03
N GLU A 67 -3.60 9.40 14.20
CA GLU A 67 -2.55 8.87 13.34
C GLU A 67 -3.07 8.77 11.91
N GLU A 68 -2.26 9.21 10.94
CA GLU A 68 -2.65 9.23 9.53
C GLU A 68 -1.82 8.20 8.74
N ARG A 69 -2.52 7.34 7.98
CA ARG A 69 -1.94 6.45 6.99
C ARG A 69 -2.89 6.28 5.80
N PHE A 70 -2.36 6.27 4.59
CA PHE A 70 -3.10 5.93 3.36
C PHE A 70 -4.45 6.68 3.23
N ASN A 71 -4.44 8.00 3.40
CA ASN A 71 -5.67 8.81 3.38
C ASN A 71 -6.72 8.37 4.42
N THR A 72 -6.26 7.69 5.48
CA THR A 72 -7.09 7.24 6.60
C THR A 72 -6.57 7.85 7.88
N LEU A 73 -7.45 8.51 8.62
CA LEU A 73 -7.19 9.10 9.92
C LEU A 73 -7.78 8.19 11.00
N ILE A 74 -6.96 7.71 11.93
CA ILE A 74 -7.44 6.96 13.09
C ILE A 74 -7.40 7.85 14.31
N ILE A 75 -8.51 7.90 15.03
CA ILE A 75 -8.71 8.72 16.22
C ILE A 75 -8.92 7.82 17.43
N TYR A 76 -8.13 8.03 18.48
CA TYR A 76 -8.12 7.22 19.68
C TYR A 76 -7.69 8.03 20.93
N PRO A 77 -8.00 7.58 22.17
CA PRO A 77 -7.61 8.28 23.39
C PRO A 77 -6.10 8.34 23.59
N LYS A 78 -5.55 9.45 24.10
CA LYS A 78 -4.11 9.62 24.37
C LYS A 78 -3.52 8.59 25.35
N ASN A 79 -4.33 8.00 26.21
CA ASN A 79 -3.93 6.97 27.16
C ASN A 79 -3.93 5.55 26.57
N LYS A 80 -4.31 5.39 25.30
CA LYS A 80 -4.30 4.13 24.58
C LYS A 80 -3.18 4.18 23.55
N GLN A 81 -2.29 3.19 23.55
CA GLN A 81 -1.38 3.00 22.42
C GLN A 81 -2.14 2.27 21.32
N PHE A 82 -2.37 2.97 20.22
CA PHE A 82 -2.85 2.33 19.02
C PHE A 82 -1.66 1.69 18.34
N VAL A 83 -1.62 0.36 18.36
CA VAL A 83 -0.71 -0.40 17.53
C VAL A 83 -1.48 -0.68 16.25
N TRP A 84 -1.04 -0.09 15.15
CA TRP A 84 -1.44 -0.58 13.85
C TRP A 84 -1.13 -2.08 13.84
N PRO A 85 -2.11 -2.98 13.77
CA PRO A 85 -1.77 -4.30 13.31
C PRO A 85 -1.10 -4.07 11.97
N GLU A 86 0.11 -4.57 11.78
CA GLU A 86 0.65 -4.73 10.44
C GLU A 86 -0.32 -5.70 9.75
N GLN A 87 -1.33 -5.13 9.13
CA GLN A 87 -2.32 -5.90 8.41
C GLN A 87 -1.67 -6.37 7.13
N ALA A 88 -2.07 -7.54 6.68
CA ALA A 88 -1.64 -8.04 5.39
C ALA A 88 -1.89 -7.04 4.25
N GLU A 89 -2.89 -6.16 4.40
CA GLU A 89 -3.20 -5.07 3.47
C GLU A 89 -2.07 -4.04 3.30
N ASP A 90 -1.28 -3.77 4.34
CA ASP A 90 -0.10 -2.88 4.22
C ASP A 90 0.95 -3.45 3.25
N ASN A 91 0.91 -4.75 2.97
CA ASN A 91 1.82 -5.44 2.06
C ASN A 91 1.34 -5.47 0.61
N LEU A 92 0.13 -5.02 0.34
CA LEU A 92 -0.38 -4.85 -1.02
C LEU A 92 0.04 -3.50 -1.62
N SER A 93 0.66 -2.63 -0.84
CA SER A 93 1.25 -1.39 -1.35
C SER A 93 2.55 -1.71 -2.10
N PHE A 94 2.60 -1.35 -3.36
CA PHE A 94 3.77 -1.48 -4.21
C PHE A 94 4.64 -0.23 -4.09
N GLU A 95 5.87 -0.36 -3.63
CA GLU A 95 6.88 0.69 -3.79
C GLU A 95 7.39 0.65 -5.23
N ALA A 96 7.34 1.79 -5.91
CA ALA A 96 7.79 1.92 -7.29
C ALA A 96 9.27 1.52 -7.41
N ASP A 97 9.52 0.49 -8.20
CA ASP A 97 10.86 -0.04 -8.43
C ASP A 97 11.71 0.96 -9.23
N ILE A 98 12.71 1.53 -8.57
CA ILE A 98 13.60 2.55 -9.15
C ILE A 98 14.53 1.93 -10.23
N GLU A 99 14.75 0.62 -10.21
CA GLU A 99 15.61 -0.04 -11.20
C GLU A 99 15.01 -0.05 -12.61
N VAL A 100 13.68 -0.14 -12.73
CA VAL A 100 12.97 -0.10 -14.03
C VAL A 100 13.26 1.19 -14.80
N VAL A 101 13.46 2.29 -14.08
CA VAL A 101 13.68 3.61 -14.67
C VAL A 101 15.07 3.73 -15.32
N LYS A 102 16.08 3.02 -14.79
CA LYS A 102 17.46 3.09 -15.29
C LYS A 102 17.69 2.26 -16.55
N GLU A 103 17.05 1.10 -16.69
CA GLU A 103 17.16 0.27 -17.88
C GLU A 103 16.48 0.89 -19.10
N GLU A 104 15.36 1.58 -18.91
CA GLU A 104 14.61 2.21 -20.01
C GLU A 104 15.38 3.36 -20.69
N ALA A 105 16.18 4.10 -19.94
CA ALA A 105 16.99 5.19 -20.48
C ALA A 105 18.11 4.71 -21.42
N LEU A 106 18.64 3.48 -21.20
CA LEU A 106 19.74 2.89 -21.99
C LEU A 106 19.27 2.36 -23.35
N ILE A 107 18.02 1.98 -23.52
CA ILE A 107 17.47 1.37 -24.75
C ILE A 107 17.15 2.39 -25.84
N ILE A 108 17.11 3.67 -25.48
CA ILE A 108 16.79 4.76 -26.41
C ILE A 108 17.95 5.06 -27.39
N SER A 109 19.17 4.58 -27.10
CA SER A 109 20.38 4.95 -27.83
C SER A 109 20.71 4.12 -29.08
N GLU A 110 20.03 3.00 -29.35
CA GLU A 110 20.35 2.14 -30.50
C GLU A 110 19.17 1.94 -31.46
N SER A 111 19.10 2.67 -32.56
CA SER A 111 18.87 2.11 -33.90
C SER A 111 18.54 3.12 -35.00
N ALA A 112 19.21 3.00 -36.13
CA ALA A 112 19.12 3.89 -37.28
C ALA A 112 18.03 3.53 -38.33
N SER A 113 17.07 2.65 -38.02
CA SER A 113 16.01 2.23 -38.98
C SER A 113 14.69 1.83 -38.34
N LEU A 114 14.19 2.61 -37.41
CA LEU A 114 12.86 2.37 -36.81
C LEU A 114 11.74 3.08 -37.58
N PRO A 115 10.52 2.53 -37.63
CA PRO A 115 9.34 3.21 -38.13
C PRO A 115 9.15 4.58 -37.43
N ALA A 116 8.67 5.57 -38.20
CA ALA A 116 8.49 6.92 -37.68
C ALA A 116 7.63 6.98 -36.41
N GLU A 117 6.62 6.10 -36.33
CA GLU A 117 5.72 5.96 -35.17
C GLU A 117 6.48 5.54 -33.90
N ILE A 118 7.42 4.60 -34.04
CA ILE A 118 8.25 4.16 -32.91
C ILE A 118 9.21 5.27 -32.48
N MET A 119 9.76 6.04 -33.42
CA MET A 119 10.59 7.20 -33.09
C MET A 119 9.79 8.25 -32.32
N GLN A 120 8.56 8.56 -32.75
CA GLN A 120 7.65 9.44 -32.04
C GLN A 120 7.33 8.89 -30.63
N ALA A 121 7.07 7.59 -30.51
CA ALA A 121 6.83 6.96 -29.20
C ALA A 121 8.04 7.16 -28.28
N LYS A 122 9.27 6.97 -28.76
CA LYS A 122 10.48 7.21 -27.97
C LYS A 122 10.62 8.67 -27.49
N GLU A 123 10.28 9.65 -28.32
CA GLU A 123 10.27 11.06 -27.89
C GLU A 123 9.25 11.32 -26.80
N LEU A 124 8.05 10.72 -26.91
CA LEU A 124 7.02 10.81 -25.88
C LEU A 124 7.46 10.16 -24.57
N LEU A 125 8.14 9.01 -24.62
CA LEU A 125 8.69 8.35 -23.44
C LEU A 125 9.70 9.24 -22.72
N LEU A 126 10.58 9.93 -23.43
CA LEU A 126 11.52 10.89 -22.83
C LEU A 126 10.81 12.06 -22.15
N LYS A 127 9.75 12.59 -22.77
CA LYS A 127 8.95 13.67 -22.18
C LYS A 127 8.20 13.16 -20.95
N ALA A 128 7.59 11.99 -21.04
CA ALA A 128 6.89 11.35 -19.93
C ALA A 128 7.82 11.13 -18.72
N TYR A 129 9.02 10.66 -18.95
CA TYR A 129 10.03 10.48 -17.90
C TYR A 129 10.37 11.82 -17.20
N LYS A 130 10.50 12.92 -17.95
CA LYS A 130 10.75 14.24 -17.36
C LYS A 130 9.58 14.70 -16.48
N GLU A 131 8.35 14.49 -16.94
CA GLU A 131 7.16 14.81 -16.14
C GLU A 131 7.11 13.98 -14.84
N GLU A 132 7.48 12.72 -14.91
CA GLU A 132 7.57 11.84 -13.74
C GLU A 132 8.63 12.32 -12.73
N GLN A 133 9.81 12.74 -13.20
CA GLN A 133 10.85 13.34 -12.34
C GLN A 133 10.38 14.64 -11.66
N ASN A 134 9.47 15.36 -12.29
CA ASN A 134 8.83 16.55 -11.73
C ASN A 134 7.62 16.22 -10.82
N ASN A 135 7.36 14.93 -10.55
CA ASN A 135 6.18 14.42 -9.84
C ASN A 135 4.84 14.78 -10.50
N ASN A 136 4.84 15.14 -11.80
CA ASN A 136 3.63 15.31 -12.58
C ASN A 136 3.19 13.94 -13.16
N PHE A 137 2.63 13.08 -12.30
CA PHE A 137 2.27 11.73 -12.69
C PHE A 137 1.12 11.68 -13.69
N GLU A 138 0.19 12.62 -13.64
CA GLU A 138 -0.91 12.73 -14.62
C GLU A 138 -0.38 13.09 -16.01
N GLY A 139 0.48 14.08 -16.10
CA GLY A 139 1.15 14.45 -17.34
C GLY A 139 2.01 13.32 -17.91
N ALA A 140 2.76 12.64 -17.04
CA ALA A 140 3.56 11.48 -17.43
C ALA A 140 2.67 10.34 -17.97
N ALA A 141 1.58 10.01 -17.30
CA ALA A 141 0.65 8.96 -17.72
C ALA A 141 0.04 9.27 -19.10
N ALA A 142 -0.38 10.51 -19.34
CA ALA A 142 -0.93 10.92 -20.63
C ALA A 142 0.08 10.70 -21.77
N LEU A 143 1.33 11.10 -21.57
CA LEU A 143 2.41 10.92 -22.55
C LEU A 143 2.78 9.44 -22.75
N TYR A 144 2.79 8.63 -21.68
CA TYR A 144 2.98 7.19 -21.82
C TYR A 144 1.82 6.51 -22.56
N GLU A 145 0.57 6.95 -22.34
CA GLU A 145 -0.59 6.43 -23.10
C GLU A 145 -0.52 6.81 -24.60
N GLU A 146 -0.03 8.00 -24.93
CA GLU A 146 0.21 8.39 -26.33
C GLU A 146 1.31 7.52 -26.95
N ALA A 147 2.41 7.30 -26.23
CA ALA A 147 3.49 6.41 -26.66
C ALA A 147 2.98 4.99 -26.86
N PHE A 148 2.13 4.49 -25.97
CA PHE A 148 1.51 3.16 -26.09
C PHE A 148 0.62 3.04 -27.35
N LYS A 149 -0.11 4.08 -27.72
CA LYS A 149 -0.93 4.07 -28.96
C LYS A 149 -0.06 3.95 -30.21
N LEU A 150 1.13 4.55 -30.21
CA LEU A 150 2.08 4.50 -31.33
C LEU A 150 2.91 3.21 -31.34
N TRP A 151 3.09 2.59 -30.17
CA TRP A 151 3.88 1.36 -30.02
C TRP A 151 3.20 0.36 -29.08
N PRO A 152 2.04 -0.20 -29.47
CA PRO A 152 1.20 -1.03 -28.60
C PRO A 152 1.82 -2.37 -28.23
N ASP A 153 2.76 -2.90 -29.04
CA ASP A 153 3.42 -4.19 -28.80
C ASP A 153 4.65 -4.07 -27.88
N ASN A 154 4.82 -2.92 -27.25
CA ASN A 154 5.90 -2.74 -26.29
C ASN A 154 5.40 -3.00 -24.86
N ALA A 155 5.69 -4.21 -24.34
CA ALA A 155 5.33 -4.63 -22.99
C ALA A 155 5.86 -3.67 -21.89
N ARG A 156 7.02 -3.02 -22.12
CA ARG A 156 7.62 -2.10 -21.16
C ARG A 156 6.77 -0.84 -20.95
N ILE A 157 6.16 -0.31 -22.03
CA ILE A 157 5.27 0.85 -21.92
C ILE A 157 4.03 0.47 -21.11
N SER A 158 3.45 -0.70 -21.40
CA SER A 158 2.29 -1.22 -20.65
C SER A 158 2.63 -1.45 -19.19
N ASN A 159 3.79 -2.03 -18.88
CA ASN A 159 4.26 -2.21 -17.51
C ASN A 159 4.48 -0.89 -16.79
N LYS A 160 5.05 0.10 -17.48
CA LYS A 160 5.27 1.43 -16.92
C LYS A 160 3.96 2.10 -16.56
N LEU A 161 2.97 2.03 -17.43
CA LEU A 161 1.62 2.54 -17.18
C LEU A 161 0.94 1.80 -16.03
N ALA A 162 1.03 0.47 -15.98
CA ALA A 162 0.48 -0.32 -14.88
C ALA A 162 1.10 0.10 -13.54
N ASN A 163 2.43 0.24 -13.48
CA ASN A 163 3.15 0.70 -12.30
C ASN A 163 2.71 2.11 -11.87
N LEU A 164 2.65 3.05 -12.81
CA LEU A 164 2.31 4.43 -12.53
C LEU A 164 0.88 4.57 -11.99
N TYR A 165 -0.08 3.89 -12.65
CA TYR A 165 -1.47 3.90 -12.22
C TYR A 165 -1.67 3.20 -10.87
N LEU A 166 -0.96 2.11 -10.61
CA LEU A 166 -1.04 1.38 -9.35
C LEU A 166 -0.35 2.12 -8.20
N GLY A 167 0.94 2.46 -8.40
CA GLY A 167 1.82 2.91 -7.32
C GLY A 167 1.77 4.40 -7.02
N ARG A 168 1.38 5.25 -8.00
CA ARG A 168 1.38 6.70 -7.84
C ARG A 168 -0.01 7.33 -7.87
N MET A 169 -0.90 6.77 -8.68
CA MET A 169 -2.23 7.36 -8.91
C MET A 169 -3.35 6.58 -8.24
N ASN A 170 -3.07 5.36 -7.78
CA ASN A 170 -4.05 4.45 -7.15
C ASN A 170 -5.31 4.20 -8.03
N ILE A 171 -5.12 4.10 -9.36
CA ILE A 171 -6.18 3.85 -10.32
C ILE A 171 -6.14 2.38 -10.76
N ASN A 172 -6.69 1.50 -9.93
CA ASN A 172 -6.62 0.05 -10.10
C ASN A 172 -7.19 -0.47 -11.44
N THR A 173 -8.24 0.16 -11.96
CA THR A 173 -8.85 -0.24 -13.24
C THR A 173 -7.89 -0.07 -14.41
N LYS A 174 -7.19 1.07 -14.48
CA LYS A 174 -6.18 1.33 -15.52
C LYS A 174 -4.93 0.49 -15.30
N ALA A 175 -4.50 0.31 -14.05
CA ALA A 175 -3.38 -0.55 -13.71
C ALA A 175 -3.61 -1.99 -14.19
N SER A 176 -4.78 -2.57 -13.88
CA SER A 176 -5.17 -3.90 -14.35
C SER A 176 -5.20 -3.98 -15.88
N TYR A 177 -5.79 -2.99 -16.55
CA TYR A 177 -5.86 -2.96 -18.02
C TYR A 177 -4.45 -3.02 -18.64
N PHE A 178 -3.52 -2.17 -18.20
CA PHE A 178 -2.17 -2.14 -18.77
C PHE A 178 -1.33 -3.35 -18.36
N ALA A 179 -1.52 -3.89 -17.15
CA ALA A 179 -0.88 -5.12 -16.74
C ALA A 179 -1.31 -6.31 -17.63
N GLN A 180 -2.60 -6.43 -17.92
CA GLN A 180 -3.11 -7.45 -18.85
C GLN A 180 -2.60 -7.25 -20.28
N LYS A 181 -2.44 -5.99 -20.74
CA LYS A 181 -1.83 -5.71 -22.05
C LYS A 181 -0.37 -6.17 -22.08
N SER A 182 0.39 -5.93 -21.01
CA SER A 182 1.76 -6.44 -20.92
C SER A 182 1.81 -7.97 -20.94
N LEU A 183 0.96 -8.64 -20.18
CA LEU A 183 0.86 -10.11 -20.15
C LEU A 183 0.42 -10.72 -21.48
N ALA A 184 -0.38 -10.01 -22.26
CA ALA A 184 -0.76 -10.45 -23.61
C ALA A 184 0.41 -10.43 -24.58
N ILE A 185 1.40 -9.54 -24.36
CA ILE A 185 2.63 -9.44 -25.17
C ILE A 185 3.70 -10.43 -24.65
N ASP A 186 3.90 -10.43 -23.35
CA ASP A 186 4.85 -11.33 -22.66
C ASP A 186 4.13 -12.05 -21.50
N PRO A 187 3.63 -13.27 -21.74
CA PRO A 187 2.97 -14.06 -20.71
C PRO A 187 3.90 -14.50 -19.57
N SER A 188 5.20 -14.38 -19.71
CA SER A 188 6.17 -14.75 -18.67
C SER A 188 6.57 -13.58 -17.77
N ASP A 189 6.06 -12.37 -18.03
CA ASP A 189 6.38 -11.19 -17.23
C ASP A 189 5.75 -11.25 -15.83
N THR A 190 6.54 -11.73 -14.87
CA THR A 190 6.12 -11.85 -13.45
C THR A 190 5.83 -10.50 -12.80
N ARG A 191 6.40 -9.41 -13.32
CA ARG A 191 6.13 -8.05 -12.83
C ARG A 191 4.76 -7.58 -13.28
N ALA A 192 4.42 -7.76 -14.55
CA ALA A 192 3.07 -7.49 -15.06
C ALA A 192 2.02 -8.32 -14.31
N ALA A 193 2.34 -9.60 -14.04
CA ALA A 193 1.50 -10.47 -13.24
C ALA A 193 1.29 -9.92 -11.81
N LEU A 194 2.31 -9.36 -11.18
CA LEU A 194 2.18 -8.73 -9.86
C LEU A 194 1.28 -7.49 -9.91
N TYR A 195 1.42 -6.63 -10.92
CA TYR A 195 0.54 -5.46 -11.06
C TYR A 195 -0.92 -5.87 -11.32
N CYS A 196 -1.13 -6.90 -12.16
CA CYS A 196 -2.45 -7.51 -12.35
C CYS A 196 -3.02 -8.00 -11.02
N ALA A 197 -2.24 -8.76 -10.26
CA ALA A 197 -2.65 -9.34 -8.99
C ALA A 197 -3.08 -8.30 -7.97
N ILE A 198 -2.23 -7.28 -7.74
CA ILE A 198 -2.51 -6.24 -6.75
C ILE A 198 -3.72 -5.40 -7.18
N SER A 199 -3.80 -5.00 -8.45
CA SER A 199 -4.94 -4.22 -8.93
C SER A 199 -6.25 -5.00 -8.88
N ALA A 200 -6.23 -6.31 -9.20
CA ALA A 200 -7.40 -7.19 -9.08
C ALA A 200 -7.80 -7.38 -7.60
N ALA A 201 -6.82 -7.56 -6.70
CA ALA A 201 -7.06 -7.65 -5.27
C ALA A 201 -7.73 -6.37 -4.71
N ASN A 202 -7.21 -5.19 -5.10
CA ASN A 202 -7.78 -3.90 -4.69
C ASN A 202 -9.21 -3.66 -5.25
N MET A 203 -9.57 -4.36 -6.32
CA MET A 203 -10.92 -4.34 -6.90
C MET A 203 -11.81 -5.51 -6.43
N GLU A 204 -11.37 -6.26 -5.42
CA GLU A 204 -12.06 -7.43 -4.85
C GLU A 204 -12.33 -8.56 -5.88
N ARG A 205 -11.56 -8.60 -6.96
CA ARG A 205 -11.62 -9.64 -7.98
C ARG A 205 -10.76 -10.84 -7.58
N THR A 206 -11.21 -11.56 -6.56
CA THR A 206 -10.42 -12.61 -5.87
C THR A 206 -9.89 -13.69 -6.80
N ALA A 207 -10.69 -14.18 -7.76
CA ALA A 207 -10.27 -15.23 -8.68
C ALA A 207 -9.13 -14.77 -9.59
N GLU A 208 -9.31 -13.59 -10.23
CA GLU A 208 -8.29 -12.97 -11.09
C GLU A 208 -7.01 -12.68 -10.30
N ALA A 209 -7.14 -12.14 -9.08
CA ALA A 209 -5.99 -11.87 -8.22
C ALA A 209 -5.18 -13.14 -7.91
N LEU A 210 -5.85 -14.26 -7.60
CA LEU A 210 -5.17 -15.52 -7.32
C LEU A 210 -4.39 -16.06 -8.53
N GLU A 211 -4.97 -15.99 -9.72
CA GLU A 211 -4.31 -16.41 -10.96
C GLU A 211 -3.07 -15.56 -11.23
N CYS A 212 -3.22 -14.24 -11.18
CA CYS A 212 -2.11 -13.30 -11.39
C CYS A 212 -1.03 -13.43 -10.30
N PHE A 213 -1.40 -13.63 -9.03
CA PHE A 213 -0.41 -13.87 -7.97
C PHE A 213 0.36 -15.16 -8.18
N ALA A 214 -0.32 -16.26 -8.56
CA ALA A 214 0.36 -17.51 -8.86
C ALA A 214 1.39 -17.35 -9.99
N GLN A 215 1.06 -16.57 -11.02
CA GLN A 215 1.97 -16.26 -12.12
C GLN A 215 3.13 -15.35 -11.66
N SER A 216 2.88 -14.38 -10.77
CA SER A 216 3.88 -13.42 -10.31
C SER A 216 5.04 -14.04 -9.53
N ILE A 217 4.88 -15.25 -9.02
CA ILE A 217 5.90 -16.00 -8.27
C ILE A 217 6.55 -17.12 -9.09
N SER A 218 6.42 -17.12 -10.42
CA SER A 218 6.95 -18.17 -11.28
C SER A 218 8.45 -18.04 -11.58
N ASP A 219 9.10 -16.94 -11.21
CA ASP A 219 10.56 -16.78 -11.28
C ASP A 219 11.28 -17.71 -10.28
N ASP A 220 12.54 -18.02 -10.53
CA ASP A 220 13.41 -18.72 -9.59
C ASP A 220 14.73 -17.93 -9.39
N PRO A 221 14.89 -17.25 -8.24
CA PRO A 221 13.96 -17.14 -7.09
C PRO A 221 12.75 -16.21 -7.38
N PRO A 222 11.60 -16.47 -6.78
CA PRO A 222 10.44 -15.58 -6.88
C PRO A 222 10.74 -14.20 -6.26
N LYS A 223 10.20 -13.13 -6.83
CA LYS A 223 10.42 -11.77 -6.32
C LYS A 223 9.89 -11.60 -4.90
N LYS A 224 10.64 -10.87 -4.06
CA LYS A 224 10.28 -10.58 -2.65
C LYS A 224 8.89 -9.97 -2.52
N GLU A 225 8.63 -8.96 -3.33
CA GLU A 225 7.38 -8.20 -3.34
C GLU A 225 6.19 -9.10 -3.71
N ALA A 226 6.39 -10.00 -4.68
CA ALA A 226 5.36 -10.95 -5.10
C ALA A 226 5.01 -11.93 -3.98
N LEU A 227 6.01 -12.51 -3.30
CA LEU A 227 5.80 -13.43 -2.20
C LEU A 227 5.06 -12.76 -1.04
N ILE A 228 5.46 -11.57 -0.63
CA ILE A 228 4.85 -10.84 0.47
C ILE A 228 3.42 -10.41 0.14
N SER A 229 3.21 -9.83 -1.05
CA SER A 229 1.87 -9.41 -1.48
C SER A 229 0.92 -10.60 -1.62
N TYR A 230 1.39 -11.72 -2.15
CA TYR A 230 0.57 -12.92 -2.27
C TYR A 230 0.27 -13.54 -0.89
N ALA A 231 1.25 -13.58 0.02
CA ALA A 231 1.01 -14.05 1.38
C ALA A 231 -0.04 -13.19 2.10
N ALA A 232 0.05 -11.87 1.97
CA ALA A 232 -0.91 -10.93 2.52
C ALA A 232 -2.31 -11.15 1.94
N PHE A 233 -2.43 -11.28 0.64
CA PHE A 233 -3.69 -11.51 -0.03
C PHE A 233 -4.34 -12.84 0.38
N THR A 234 -3.56 -13.92 0.46
CA THR A 234 -4.06 -15.23 0.88
C THR A 234 -4.49 -15.24 2.34
N GLU A 235 -3.77 -14.55 3.23
CA GLU A 235 -4.18 -14.36 4.63
C GLU A 235 -5.53 -13.65 4.74
N ASN A 236 -5.71 -12.55 4.00
CA ASN A 236 -6.96 -11.77 4.01
C ASN A 236 -8.15 -12.57 3.45
N ASN A 237 -7.88 -13.49 2.54
CA ASN A 237 -8.89 -14.38 1.97
C ASN A 237 -9.03 -15.72 2.72
N ASN A 238 -8.56 -15.76 3.98
CA ASN A 238 -8.65 -16.94 4.87
C ASN A 238 -7.95 -18.21 4.33
N ARG A 239 -6.98 -18.04 3.42
CA ARG A 239 -6.14 -19.13 2.89
C ARG A 239 -4.84 -19.24 3.69
N ILE A 240 -4.99 -19.48 4.98
CA ILE A 240 -3.93 -19.34 5.99
C ILE A 240 -2.73 -20.25 5.72
N GLU A 241 -2.97 -21.51 5.35
CA GLU A 241 -1.88 -22.45 5.05
C GLU A 241 -1.06 -22.02 3.84
N GLN A 242 -1.71 -21.45 2.83
CA GLN A 242 -1.05 -20.92 1.65
C GLN A 242 -0.20 -19.70 2.00
N SER A 243 -0.71 -18.81 2.84
CA SER A 243 0.02 -17.64 3.33
C SER A 243 1.30 -18.07 4.07
N LEU A 244 1.21 -19.04 4.99
CA LEU A 244 2.37 -19.56 5.71
C LEU A 244 3.42 -20.15 4.75
N LYS A 245 3.00 -20.94 3.74
CA LYS A 245 3.93 -21.48 2.73
C LYS A 245 4.67 -20.40 1.96
N LEU A 246 3.99 -19.31 1.59
CA LEU A 246 4.61 -18.19 0.89
C LEU A 246 5.61 -17.44 1.77
N LEU A 247 5.28 -17.23 3.05
CA LEU A 247 6.20 -16.64 4.02
C LEU A 247 7.41 -17.54 4.30
N ASP A 248 7.22 -18.87 4.32
CA ASP A 248 8.33 -19.82 4.44
C ASP A 248 9.20 -19.84 3.18
N THR A 249 8.60 -19.76 2.01
CA THR A 249 9.34 -19.62 0.74
C THR A 249 10.18 -18.35 0.76
N TYR A 250 9.62 -17.22 1.22
CA TYR A 250 10.38 -15.99 1.40
C TYR A 250 11.58 -16.19 2.35
N GLY A 251 11.34 -16.79 3.52
CA GLY A 251 12.39 -17.06 4.50
C GLY A 251 13.52 -17.94 3.95
N ASN A 252 13.17 -18.95 3.14
CA ASN A 252 14.13 -19.86 2.54
C ASN A 252 15.05 -19.18 1.52
N TYR A 253 14.53 -18.27 0.69
CA TYR A 253 15.33 -17.58 -0.34
C TYR A 253 16.05 -16.35 0.20
N TYR A 254 15.43 -15.61 1.11
CA TYR A 254 15.87 -14.25 1.47
C TYR A 254 16.23 -14.07 2.93
N GLY A 255 16.00 -15.09 3.75
CA GLY A 255 16.05 -14.97 5.21
C GLY A 255 14.82 -14.28 5.78
N ASP A 256 14.44 -14.66 6.99
CA ASP A 256 13.33 -14.00 7.67
C ASP A 256 13.69 -12.57 8.08
N ASN A 257 12.73 -11.67 8.01
CA ASN A 257 12.81 -10.31 8.49
C ASN A 257 11.74 -10.04 9.56
N VAL A 258 11.76 -8.82 10.13
CA VAL A 258 10.77 -8.42 11.16
C VAL A 258 9.34 -8.67 10.67
N HIS A 259 9.09 -8.34 9.44
CA HIS A 259 7.76 -8.40 8.84
C HIS A 259 7.26 -9.85 8.65
N THR A 260 8.10 -10.73 8.09
CA THR A 260 7.74 -12.14 7.89
C THR A 260 7.52 -12.85 9.22
N LEU A 261 8.37 -12.61 10.22
CA LEU A 261 8.25 -13.21 11.55
C LEU A 261 6.98 -12.73 12.27
N VAL A 262 6.67 -11.42 12.21
CA VAL A 262 5.43 -10.86 12.78
C VAL A 262 4.20 -11.42 12.07
N SER A 263 4.22 -11.53 10.75
CA SER A 263 3.10 -12.09 9.98
C SER A 263 2.86 -13.56 10.33
N LYS A 264 3.91 -14.38 10.39
CA LYS A 264 3.82 -15.77 10.82
C LYS A 264 3.26 -15.88 12.26
N ALA A 265 3.77 -15.09 13.19
CA ALA A 265 3.30 -15.09 14.58
C ALA A 265 1.82 -14.71 14.69
N ARG A 266 1.40 -13.66 13.99
CA ARG A 266 0.00 -13.21 13.92
C ARG A 266 -0.92 -14.29 13.34
N ILE A 267 -0.46 -14.97 12.31
CA ILE A 267 -1.21 -16.08 11.70
C ILE A 267 -1.39 -17.22 12.71
N TYR A 268 -0.34 -17.62 13.42
CA TYR A 268 -0.43 -18.65 14.45
C TYR A 268 -1.33 -18.22 15.63
N ASP A 269 -1.31 -16.93 15.99
CA ASP A 269 -2.24 -16.40 16.99
C ASP A 269 -3.71 -16.52 16.52
N LYS A 270 -4.00 -16.20 15.24
CA LYS A 270 -5.34 -16.38 14.65
C LYS A 270 -5.79 -17.85 14.63
N LEU A 271 -4.86 -18.76 14.42
CA LEU A 271 -5.12 -20.21 14.47
C LEU A 271 -5.26 -20.76 15.90
N GLY A 272 -4.98 -19.96 16.94
CA GLY A 272 -4.97 -20.39 18.33
C GLY A 272 -3.72 -21.19 18.72
N ASP A 273 -2.75 -21.34 17.82
CA ASP A 273 -1.47 -22.02 18.09
C ASP A 273 -0.50 -21.08 18.80
N ARG A 274 -0.78 -20.87 20.09
CA ARG A 274 0.02 -19.96 20.94
C ARG A 274 1.49 -20.40 21.05
N THR A 275 1.77 -21.68 20.91
CA THR A 275 3.13 -22.22 21.01
C THR A 275 3.96 -21.75 19.83
N LYS A 276 3.47 -21.95 18.61
CA LYS A 276 4.16 -21.49 17.40
C LYS A 276 4.19 -19.97 17.30
N ALA A 277 3.12 -19.27 17.69
CA ALA A 277 3.14 -17.80 17.75
C ALA A 277 4.26 -17.29 18.65
N LYS A 278 4.40 -17.83 19.87
CA LYS A 278 5.50 -17.46 20.78
C LYS A 278 6.88 -17.78 20.22
N GLU A 279 7.01 -18.91 19.52
CA GLU A 279 8.27 -19.28 18.88
C GLU A 279 8.70 -18.23 17.85
N GLN A 280 7.78 -17.77 17.00
CA GLN A 280 8.07 -16.70 16.03
C GLN A 280 8.43 -15.38 16.72
N TYR A 281 7.72 -15.00 17.78
CA TYR A 281 8.05 -13.79 18.56
C TYR A 281 9.40 -13.92 19.26
N ARG A 282 9.77 -15.09 19.78
CA ARG A 282 11.11 -15.33 20.35
C ARG A 282 12.20 -15.26 19.28
N SER A 283 11.98 -15.86 18.12
CA SER A 283 12.89 -15.78 16.98
C SER A 283 13.12 -14.35 16.57
N LEU A 284 12.08 -13.52 16.56
CA LEU A 284 12.19 -12.10 16.26
C LEU A 284 13.04 -11.35 17.30
N LEU A 285 12.85 -11.59 18.59
CA LEU A 285 13.66 -10.99 19.66
C LEU A 285 15.13 -11.45 19.60
N ALA A 286 15.35 -12.73 19.26
CA ALA A 286 16.68 -13.32 19.16
C ALA A 286 17.45 -12.91 17.89
N SER A 287 16.76 -12.48 16.85
CA SER A 287 17.33 -12.18 15.52
C SER A 287 18.28 -10.97 15.52
N GLY A 288 18.22 -10.10 16.53
CA GLY A 288 18.97 -8.84 16.55
C GLY A 288 18.45 -7.78 15.56
N LEU A 289 17.35 -8.06 14.85
CA LEU A 289 16.74 -7.12 13.92
C LEU A 289 16.25 -5.86 14.64
N GLN A 290 16.45 -4.71 14.02
CA GLN A 290 15.97 -3.45 14.57
C GLN A 290 14.44 -3.38 14.47
N MET A 291 13.80 -3.20 15.61
CA MET A 291 12.35 -3.04 15.72
C MET A 291 12.02 -1.66 16.28
N ARG A 292 10.90 -1.10 15.85
CA ARG A 292 10.35 0.09 16.50
C ARG A 292 10.05 -0.22 17.97
N PRO A 293 10.26 0.72 18.91
CA PRO A 293 10.05 0.48 20.35
C PRO A 293 8.66 -0.11 20.69
N VAL A 294 7.63 0.37 20.02
CA VAL A 294 6.25 -0.10 20.21
C VAL A 294 6.09 -1.56 19.80
N LEU A 295 6.66 -1.96 18.66
CA LEU A 295 6.62 -3.36 18.21
C LEU A 295 7.42 -4.25 19.16
N ARG A 296 8.58 -3.80 19.62
CA ARG A 296 9.39 -4.54 20.60
C ARG A 296 8.60 -4.81 21.89
N ALA A 297 7.99 -3.77 22.46
CA ALA A 297 7.17 -3.90 23.68
C ALA A 297 5.98 -4.87 23.48
N TYR A 298 5.33 -4.79 22.30
CA TYR A 298 4.26 -5.74 21.95
C TYR A 298 4.78 -7.17 21.91
N VAL A 299 5.88 -7.43 21.21
CA VAL A 299 6.48 -8.77 21.05
C VAL A 299 6.93 -9.33 22.40
N GLU A 300 7.59 -8.50 23.24
CA GLU A 300 7.99 -8.89 24.61
C GLU A 300 6.75 -9.25 25.45
N GLY A 301 5.68 -8.46 25.37
CA GLY A 301 4.42 -8.74 26.03
C GLY A 301 3.82 -10.08 25.58
N ARG A 302 3.84 -10.40 24.29
CA ARG A 302 3.33 -11.66 23.73
C ARG A 302 4.15 -12.88 24.16
N VAL A 303 5.44 -12.72 24.37
CA VAL A 303 6.32 -13.79 24.84
C VAL A 303 6.12 -14.02 26.34
N THR A 304 5.90 -12.96 27.15
CA THR A 304 5.74 -13.02 28.59
C THR A 304 4.32 -13.37 29.05
N SER A 305 3.29 -12.90 28.34
CA SER A 305 1.86 -13.17 28.67
C SER A 305 1.46 -14.59 28.29
N GLY A 306 1.74 -15.54 29.16
CA GLY A 306 1.34 -16.91 28.89
C GLY A 306 1.86 -17.92 29.90
N ASN A 307 1.66 -17.60 31.14
CA ASN A 307 1.50 -18.58 32.24
C ASN A 307 0.05 -18.62 32.66
#